data_9a22750df6073d8745a4ecc718b15133
#
_entry.id   9a22750df6073d8745a4ecc718b15133
#
_cell.length_a   1.000
_cell.length_b   1.000
_cell.length_c   1.000
_cell.angle_alpha   90.00
_cell.angle_beta   90.00
_cell.angle_gamma   90.00
#
_symmetry.space_group_name_H-M   'P 1'
#
loop_
_entity.id
_entity.type
_entity.pdbx_description
1 polymer ?
#
loop_
_entity_poly.entity_id
_entity_poly.type
_entity_poly.pdbx_seq_one_letter_code
_entity_poly.pdbx_strand_id
1 'polypeptide(L)'
;MTAPARETRNPAACSADAPLAPLTHCRIGGRARVLCVAESENDVREAVRYRRGAGLPEGEAFVLGGGANVLINDARDYGLVLKLSERFNAIEVDDEAGVARIQAGIYTPRLVREAARRGWEGFQFLAGVPGSLGGAVAMNAGVRELSTWDLVRAAEGITWSGDRIRVERDEVRPAYRRGNLPHDLIVTIAECDLRGGDAAAIHARARELASSRKDTQPLRWPSWGSTFKNPSGASSTGMTAGALIDSAGLKGYRVGDAAISELHANFVVNLGAASAADALACIRAAYQAVRDRHGVRLEPEVRLIGFPPEDLAFLEGR
;
A
#
# COMPACT_ATOMS: atom_id res chain seq x y z
N MET A 1 10.33 -44.31 4.12
CA MET A 1 10.38 -43.90 2.69
C MET A 1 9.58 -42.64 2.54
N THR A 2 10.26 -41.50 2.57
CA THR A 2 9.67 -40.17 2.34
C THR A 2 9.41 -40.03 0.84
N ALA A 3 8.17 -39.79 0.47
CA ALA A 3 7.81 -39.52 -0.93
C ALA A 3 8.60 -38.28 -1.43
N PRO A 4 9.13 -38.31 -2.68
CA PRO A 4 9.81 -37.14 -3.22
C PRO A 4 8.85 -35.97 -3.30
N ALA A 5 9.30 -34.81 -2.82
CA ALA A 5 8.57 -33.56 -2.97
C ALA A 5 8.26 -33.36 -4.47
N ARG A 6 6.98 -33.26 -4.82
CA ARG A 6 6.57 -32.92 -6.19
C ARG A 6 7.18 -31.56 -6.49
N GLU A 7 8.07 -31.49 -7.46
CA GLU A 7 8.47 -30.23 -8.08
C GLU A 7 7.21 -29.53 -8.60
N THR A 8 6.75 -28.55 -7.87
CA THR A 8 5.65 -27.69 -8.32
C THR A 8 6.24 -26.79 -9.42
N ARG A 9 5.91 -27.05 -10.67
CA ARG A 9 6.25 -26.15 -11.78
C ARG A 9 5.68 -24.76 -11.47
N ASN A 10 6.49 -23.72 -11.66
CA ASN A 10 6.03 -22.34 -11.56
C ASN A 10 4.85 -22.12 -12.53
N PRO A 11 3.77 -21.44 -12.09
CA PRO A 11 2.69 -21.03 -13.00
C PRO A 11 3.24 -20.18 -14.15
N ALA A 12 2.57 -20.18 -15.29
CA ALA A 12 3.04 -19.50 -16.51
C ALA A 12 3.30 -17.98 -16.33
N ALA A 13 2.60 -17.36 -15.39
CA ALA A 13 2.75 -15.92 -15.06
C ALA A 13 3.80 -15.65 -13.96
N CYS A 14 4.63 -16.64 -13.58
CA CYS A 14 5.57 -16.53 -12.47
C CYS A 14 7.01 -16.65 -12.93
N SER A 15 7.89 -15.82 -12.35
CA SER A 15 9.34 -15.86 -12.52
C SER A 15 10.03 -16.28 -11.23
N ALA A 16 11.16 -16.98 -11.36
CA ALA A 16 12.00 -17.35 -10.22
C ALA A 16 13.01 -16.25 -9.89
N ASP A 17 13.39 -16.18 -8.63
CA ASP A 17 14.48 -15.36 -8.11
C ASP A 17 14.43 -13.88 -8.55
N ALA A 18 13.28 -13.25 -8.36
CA ALA A 18 13.01 -11.90 -8.83
C ALA A 18 13.32 -10.83 -7.77
N PRO A 19 14.03 -9.74 -8.12
CA PRO A 19 14.26 -8.63 -7.20
C PRO A 19 12.96 -7.85 -6.95
N LEU A 20 12.71 -7.45 -5.69
CA LEU A 20 11.52 -6.71 -5.29
C LEU A 20 11.72 -5.20 -5.27
N ALA A 21 12.94 -4.70 -5.11
CA ALA A 21 13.24 -3.28 -5.08
C ALA A 21 12.66 -2.50 -6.30
N PRO A 22 12.74 -2.99 -7.55
CA PRO A 22 12.14 -2.32 -8.71
C PRO A 22 10.61 -2.23 -8.67
N LEU A 23 9.96 -3.05 -7.84
CA LEU A 23 8.50 -3.14 -7.70
C LEU A 23 7.96 -2.25 -6.57
N THR A 24 8.84 -1.58 -5.81
CA THR A 24 8.49 -0.65 -4.73
C THR A 24 8.82 0.78 -5.11
N HIS A 25 8.00 1.72 -4.62
CA HIS A 25 8.26 3.15 -4.84
C HIS A 25 9.51 3.65 -4.12
N CYS A 26 9.87 3.06 -2.98
CA CYS A 26 11.11 3.41 -2.27
C CYS A 26 12.36 2.77 -2.86
N ARG A 27 12.21 1.83 -3.82
CA ARG A 27 13.31 1.07 -4.42
C ARG A 27 14.16 0.29 -3.42
N ILE A 28 13.53 -0.18 -2.34
CA ILE A 28 14.12 -1.04 -1.33
C ILE A 28 13.30 -2.33 -1.30
N GLY A 29 13.97 -3.49 -1.22
CA GLY A 29 13.33 -4.79 -1.11
C GLY A 29 14.28 -5.94 -1.43
N GLY A 30 14.05 -7.10 -0.83
CA GLY A 30 14.81 -8.33 -1.05
C GLY A 30 14.45 -9.01 -2.37
N ARG A 31 14.40 -10.33 -2.34
CA ARG A 31 14.08 -11.16 -3.51
C ARG A 31 12.88 -12.06 -3.24
N ALA A 32 12.09 -12.31 -4.27
CA ALA A 32 11.06 -13.34 -4.27
C ALA A 32 11.64 -14.60 -4.92
N ARG A 33 11.61 -15.75 -4.23
CA ARG A 33 11.93 -17.04 -4.85
C ARG A 33 11.00 -17.31 -6.01
N VAL A 34 9.72 -16.91 -5.86
CA VAL A 34 8.73 -16.91 -6.93
C VAL A 34 7.96 -15.60 -6.91
N LEU A 35 8.03 -14.86 -8.02
CA LEU A 35 7.22 -13.68 -8.27
C LEU A 35 6.14 -14.04 -9.29
N CYS A 36 4.87 -14.00 -8.89
CA CYS A 36 3.73 -14.17 -9.79
C CYS A 36 3.12 -12.80 -10.10
N VAL A 37 2.99 -12.47 -11.38
CA VAL A 37 2.37 -11.23 -11.84
C VAL A 37 1.00 -11.55 -12.41
N ALA A 38 -0.06 -11.26 -11.66
CA ALA A 38 -1.43 -11.56 -12.04
C ALA A 38 -2.02 -10.46 -12.92
N GLU A 39 -2.51 -10.85 -14.10
CA GLU A 39 -3.27 -10.00 -15.02
C GLU A 39 -4.76 -10.37 -15.06
N SER A 40 -5.11 -11.47 -14.38
CA SER A 40 -6.48 -12.00 -14.27
C SER A 40 -6.73 -12.65 -12.91
N GLU A 41 -7.99 -12.88 -12.58
CA GLU A 41 -8.37 -13.64 -11.39
C GLU A 41 -7.85 -15.10 -11.46
N ASN A 42 -7.74 -15.67 -12.67
CA ASN A 42 -7.17 -17.01 -12.84
C ASN A 42 -5.70 -17.05 -12.41
N ASP A 43 -4.90 -16.04 -12.74
CA ASP A 43 -3.49 -15.98 -12.32
C ASP A 43 -3.37 -15.89 -10.79
N VAL A 44 -4.28 -15.16 -10.14
CA VAL A 44 -4.37 -15.13 -8.67
C VAL A 44 -4.64 -16.53 -8.13
N ARG A 45 -5.61 -17.26 -8.71
CA ARG A 45 -5.93 -18.65 -8.32
C ARG A 45 -4.75 -19.59 -8.53
N GLU A 46 -3.99 -19.40 -9.59
CA GLU A 46 -2.78 -20.20 -9.85
C GLU A 46 -1.69 -19.93 -8.81
N ALA A 47 -1.45 -18.67 -8.44
CA ALA A 47 -0.50 -18.33 -7.39
C ALA A 47 -0.91 -18.89 -6.02
N VAL A 48 -2.21 -18.85 -5.70
CA VAL A 48 -2.77 -19.44 -4.46
C VAL A 48 -2.57 -20.97 -4.47
N ARG A 49 -2.87 -21.64 -5.60
CA ARG A 49 -2.64 -23.09 -5.75
C ARG A 49 -1.15 -23.45 -5.60
N TYR A 50 -0.26 -22.65 -6.21
CA TYR A 50 1.19 -22.83 -6.07
C TYR A 50 1.61 -22.71 -4.60
N ARG A 51 1.22 -21.63 -3.88
CA ARG A 51 1.54 -21.46 -2.46
C ARG A 51 1.13 -22.68 -1.63
N ARG A 52 -0.09 -23.17 -1.83
CA ARG A 52 -0.62 -24.35 -1.12
C ARG A 52 0.14 -25.62 -1.46
N GLY A 53 0.41 -25.86 -2.75
CA GLY A 53 1.15 -27.03 -3.23
C GLY A 53 2.60 -27.06 -2.77
N ALA A 54 3.24 -25.89 -2.64
CA ALA A 54 4.59 -25.74 -2.14
C ALA A 54 4.67 -25.74 -0.60
N GLY A 55 3.53 -25.76 0.10
CA GLY A 55 3.50 -25.76 1.57
C GLY A 55 4.12 -24.50 2.20
N LEU A 56 4.06 -23.35 1.52
CA LEU A 56 4.66 -22.12 2.03
C LEU A 56 3.87 -21.62 3.25
N PRO A 57 4.56 -21.41 4.40
CA PRO A 57 3.90 -20.95 5.62
C PRO A 57 3.36 -19.53 5.49
N GLU A 58 2.53 -19.12 6.44
CA GLU A 58 2.09 -17.75 6.59
C GLU A 58 3.32 -16.84 6.85
N GLY A 59 3.35 -15.68 6.17
CA GLY A 59 4.52 -14.78 6.24
C GLY A 59 5.61 -15.06 5.19
N GLU A 60 5.63 -16.22 4.53
CA GLU A 60 6.49 -16.50 3.37
C GLU A 60 5.84 -16.08 2.03
N ALA A 61 4.56 -15.71 2.06
CA ALA A 61 3.84 -15.21 0.90
C ALA A 61 3.09 -13.92 1.22
N PHE A 62 3.13 -12.94 0.31
CA PHE A 62 2.34 -11.72 0.45
C PHE A 62 1.91 -11.15 -0.91
N VAL A 63 0.92 -10.26 -0.86
CA VAL A 63 0.42 -9.54 -2.04
C VAL A 63 1.10 -8.17 -2.12
N LEU A 64 1.63 -7.84 -3.29
CA LEU A 64 2.18 -6.54 -3.60
C LEU A 64 1.25 -5.84 -4.61
N GLY A 65 0.61 -4.76 -4.18
CA GLY A 65 -0.13 -3.87 -5.06
C GLY A 65 0.81 -2.95 -5.85
N GLY A 66 0.55 -1.64 -5.87
CA GLY A 66 1.43 -0.66 -6.52
C GLY A 66 2.79 -0.43 -5.85
N GLY A 67 3.08 -1.07 -4.71
CA GLY A 67 4.36 -0.91 -4.02
C GLY A 67 4.60 0.48 -3.40
N ALA A 68 3.53 1.27 -3.21
CA ALA A 68 3.63 2.68 -2.85
C ALA A 68 3.63 2.96 -1.33
N ASN A 69 3.28 1.97 -0.50
CA ASN A 69 3.22 2.13 0.95
C ASN A 69 3.82 0.90 1.67
N VAL A 70 4.99 0.46 1.22
CA VAL A 70 5.70 -0.70 1.78
C VAL A 70 7.18 -0.41 1.94
N LEU A 71 7.75 -0.91 3.02
CA LEU A 71 9.19 -1.11 3.20
C LEU A 71 9.41 -2.61 3.39
N ILE A 72 10.08 -3.23 2.43
CA ILE A 72 10.36 -4.67 2.41
C ILE A 72 11.79 -4.88 2.90
N ASN A 73 11.97 -5.73 3.91
CA ASN A 73 13.31 -6.08 4.39
C ASN A 73 14.13 -6.74 3.28
N ASP A 74 15.23 -6.12 2.90
CA ASP A 74 16.11 -6.55 1.81
C ASP A 74 17.18 -7.57 2.25
N ALA A 75 17.29 -7.84 3.55
CA ALA A 75 18.21 -8.84 4.11
C ALA A 75 17.65 -10.28 4.04
N ARG A 76 16.44 -10.49 3.45
CA ARG A 76 15.84 -11.83 3.34
C ARG A 76 15.17 -12.09 1.99
N ASP A 77 15.01 -13.36 1.68
CA ASP A 77 14.20 -13.84 0.58
C ASP A 77 12.78 -14.18 1.03
N TYR A 78 11.84 -14.07 0.09
CA TYR A 78 10.43 -14.39 0.29
C TYR A 78 10.04 -15.57 -0.59
N GLY A 79 9.20 -16.48 -0.07
CA GLY A 79 8.80 -17.69 -0.78
C GLY A 79 7.98 -17.37 -2.04
N LEU A 80 6.93 -16.56 -1.89
CA LEU A 80 6.06 -16.13 -2.98
C LEU A 80 5.64 -14.67 -2.83
N VAL A 81 5.81 -13.89 -3.89
CA VAL A 81 5.20 -12.55 -3.98
C VAL A 81 4.20 -12.54 -5.13
N LEU A 82 2.95 -12.25 -4.82
CA LEU A 82 1.88 -12.05 -5.80
C LEU A 82 1.73 -10.55 -6.10
N LYS A 83 2.14 -10.13 -7.28
CA LYS A 83 1.99 -8.76 -7.77
C LYS A 83 0.73 -8.66 -8.61
N LEU A 84 -0.21 -7.78 -8.23
CA LEU A 84 -1.29 -7.42 -9.15
C LEU A 84 -0.76 -6.48 -10.23
N SER A 85 -0.87 -6.89 -11.49
CA SER A 85 -0.43 -6.14 -12.66
C SER A 85 -1.33 -4.91 -12.88
N GLU A 86 -0.76 -3.85 -13.45
CA GLU A 86 -1.54 -2.72 -13.95
C GLU A 86 -2.47 -3.09 -15.13
N ARG A 87 -2.29 -4.25 -15.73
CA ARG A 87 -3.19 -4.81 -16.76
C ARG A 87 -4.43 -5.48 -16.17
N PHE A 88 -4.42 -5.79 -14.89
CA PHE A 88 -5.59 -6.22 -14.14
C PHE A 88 -6.46 -5.00 -13.79
N ASN A 89 -7.15 -4.42 -14.79
CA ASN A 89 -7.67 -3.06 -14.74
C ASN A 89 -9.02 -2.87 -15.43
N ALA A 90 -9.79 -3.93 -15.69
CA ALA A 90 -11.11 -3.82 -16.27
C ALA A 90 -12.05 -3.01 -15.36
N ILE A 91 -12.97 -2.29 -16.00
CA ILE A 91 -14.03 -1.51 -15.35
C ILE A 91 -15.34 -1.93 -16.02
N GLU A 92 -16.20 -2.56 -15.25
CA GLU A 92 -17.56 -2.93 -15.63
C GLU A 92 -18.54 -1.99 -14.93
N VAL A 93 -19.45 -1.40 -15.67
CA VAL A 93 -20.42 -0.42 -15.16
C VAL A 93 -21.80 -1.03 -15.21
N ASP A 94 -22.52 -0.90 -14.13
CA ASP A 94 -23.95 -1.14 -14.04
C ASP A 94 -24.63 0.20 -13.80
N ASP A 95 -25.15 0.80 -14.89
CA ASP A 95 -25.78 2.12 -14.86
C ASP A 95 -27.12 2.08 -14.11
N GLU A 96 -27.85 0.95 -14.12
CA GLU A 96 -29.11 0.80 -13.39
C GLU A 96 -28.88 0.75 -11.89
N ALA A 97 -27.86 0.02 -11.45
CA ALA A 97 -27.49 -0.06 -10.05
C ALA A 97 -26.66 1.14 -9.57
N GLY A 98 -26.14 1.98 -10.49
CA GLY A 98 -25.29 3.12 -10.19
C GLY A 98 -23.96 2.69 -9.58
N VAL A 99 -23.35 1.59 -10.06
CA VAL A 99 -22.11 1.04 -9.53
C VAL A 99 -21.09 0.73 -10.63
N ALA A 100 -19.82 0.76 -10.27
CA ALA A 100 -18.74 0.22 -11.10
C ALA A 100 -17.99 -0.88 -10.36
N ARG A 101 -17.78 -2.00 -11.02
CA ARG A 101 -16.91 -3.09 -10.59
C ARG A 101 -15.55 -2.88 -11.24
N ILE A 102 -14.55 -2.60 -10.43
CA ILE A 102 -13.23 -2.15 -10.88
C ILE A 102 -12.18 -3.15 -10.41
N GLN A 103 -11.40 -3.67 -11.32
CA GLN A 103 -10.31 -4.60 -10.99
C GLN A 103 -9.21 -3.91 -10.19
N ALA A 104 -8.71 -4.62 -9.16
CA ALA A 104 -7.85 -4.09 -8.11
C ALA A 104 -6.43 -3.70 -8.56
N GLY A 105 -5.97 -4.17 -9.71
CA GLY A 105 -4.67 -3.82 -10.29
C GLY A 105 -4.63 -2.44 -10.94
N ILE A 106 -5.77 -1.83 -11.24
CA ILE A 106 -5.81 -0.51 -11.87
C ILE A 106 -4.99 0.51 -11.08
N TYR A 107 -4.10 1.22 -11.79
CA TYR A 107 -3.29 2.26 -11.17
C TYR A 107 -4.14 3.51 -10.88
N THR A 108 -4.03 4.06 -9.67
CA THR A 108 -4.91 5.14 -9.19
C THR A 108 -4.94 6.38 -10.10
N PRO A 109 -3.83 6.88 -10.69
CA PRO A 109 -3.89 7.97 -11.66
C PRO A 109 -4.66 7.63 -12.94
N ARG A 110 -4.66 6.35 -13.38
CA ARG A 110 -5.48 5.91 -14.51
C ARG A 110 -6.96 5.91 -14.13
N LEU A 111 -7.30 5.39 -12.95
CA LEU A 111 -8.66 5.40 -12.44
C LEU A 111 -9.22 6.82 -12.33
N VAL A 112 -8.43 7.77 -11.81
CA VAL A 112 -8.84 9.18 -11.71
C VAL A 112 -9.14 9.78 -13.10
N ARG A 113 -8.31 9.50 -14.12
CA ARG A 113 -8.56 9.97 -15.49
C ARG A 113 -9.84 9.37 -16.09
N GLU A 114 -10.05 8.07 -15.88
CA GLU A 114 -11.28 7.40 -16.35
C GLU A 114 -12.52 7.94 -15.64
N ALA A 115 -12.48 8.13 -14.33
CA ALA A 115 -13.56 8.70 -13.55
C ALA A 115 -13.89 10.13 -14.01
N ALA A 116 -12.88 10.99 -14.18
CA ALA A 116 -13.08 12.35 -14.66
C ALA A 116 -13.70 12.38 -16.08
N ARG A 117 -13.23 11.52 -17.00
CA ARG A 117 -13.78 11.41 -18.35
C ARG A 117 -15.26 11.00 -18.37
N ARG A 118 -15.66 10.16 -17.41
CA ARG A 118 -17.04 9.64 -17.27
C ARG A 118 -17.93 10.52 -16.38
N GLY A 119 -17.38 11.61 -15.78
CA GLY A 119 -18.10 12.45 -14.83
C GLY A 119 -18.41 11.77 -13.50
N TRP A 120 -17.59 10.80 -13.07
CA TRP A 120 -17.73 10.15 -11.76
C TRP A 120 -17.06 10.96 -10.67
N GLU A 121 -17.88 11.56 -9.83
CA GLU A 121 -17.40 12.37 -8.71
C GLU A 121 -16.94 11.49 -7.53
N GLY A 122 -15.99 12.02 -6.76
CA GLY A 122 -15.43 11.38 -5.58
C GLY A 122 -14.05 10.77 -5.81
N PHE A 123 -13.73 10.26 -7.00
CA PHE A 123 -12.44 9.61 -7.29
C PHE A 123 -11.24 10.58 -7.38
N GLN A 124 -11.47 11.88 -7.51
CA GLN A 124 -10.42 12.89 -7.70
C GLN A 124 -9.41 12.96 -6.55
N PHE A 125 -9.77 12.56 -5.32
CA PHE A 125 -8.81 12.52 -4.22
C PHE A 125 -7.68 11.51 -4.43
N LEU A 126 -7.94 10.44 -5.21
CA LEU A 126 -6.92 9.45 -5.56
C LEU A 126 -5.81 10.01 -6.46
N ALA A 127 -5.96 11.20 -7.03
CA ALA A 127 -4.89 11.89 -7.77
C ALA A 127 -3.64 12.15 -6.90
N GLY A 128 -3.85 12.27 -5.57
CA GLY A 128 -2.77 12.39 -4.59
C GLY A 128 -2.28 11.06 -4.00
N VAL A 129 -2.82 9.93 -4.41
CA VAL A 129 -2.53 8.60 -3.83
C VAL A 129 -1.89 7.70 -4.90
N PRO A 130 -0.59 7.40 -4.81
CA PRO A 130 0.04 6.47 -5.75
C PRO A 130 -0.32 5.03 -5.42
N GLY A 131 -0.16 4.16 -6.41
CA GLY A 131 -0.35 2.73 -6.24
C GLY A 131 -1.56 2.20 -7.00
N SER A 132 -2.10 1.06 -6.57
CA SER A 132 -3.26 0.40 -7.18
C SER A 132 -4.51 0.54 -6.33
N LEU A 133 -5.68 0.37 -6.95
CA LEU A 133 -6.98 0.40 -6.25
C LEU A 133 -7.05 -0.65 -5.13
N GLY A 134 -6.56 -1.88 -5.36
CA GLY A 134 -6.53 -2.92 -4.32
C GLY A 134 -5.71 -2.52 -3.09
N GLY A 135 -4.56 -1.85 -3.32
CA GLY A 135 -3.78 -1.27 -2.21
C GLY A 135 -4.52 -0.13 -1.51
N ALA A 136 -5.21 0.72 -2.26
CA ALA A 136 -6.02 1.80 -1.70
C ALA A 136 -7.18 1.26 -0.84
N VAL A 137 -7.86 0.19 -1.30
CA VAL A 137 -8.92 -0.52 -0.54
C VAL A 137 -8.35 -1.13 0.74
N ALA A 138 -7.25 -1.87 0.64
CA ALA A 138 -6.63 -2.53 1.80
C ALA A 138 -6.18 -1.55 2.89
N MET A 139 -5.68 -0.39 2.48
CA MET A 139 -5.21 0.66 3.40
C MET A 139 -6.27 1.69 3.78
N ASN A 140 -7.47 1.62 3.20
CA ASN A 140 -8.43 2.73 3.24
C ASN A 140 -7.72 4.07 2.97
N ALA A 141 -6.97 4.10 1.85
CA ALA A 141 -6.19 5.27 1.48
C ALA A 141 -7.11 6.49 1.29
N GLY A 142 -6.67 7.65 1.73
CA GLY A 142 -7.49 8.84 1.68
C GLY A 142 -6.67 10.13 1.80
N VAL A 143 -7.31 11.23 1.44
CA VAL A 143 -6.75 12.58 1.54
C VAL A 143 -7.79 13.49 2.17
N ARG A 144 -7.41 14.16 3.26
CA ARG A 144 -8.32 15.04 4.03
C ARG A 144 -9.56 14.26 4.53
N GLU A 145 -10.75 14.62 4.04
CA GLU A 145 -12.05 14.13 4.52
C GLU A 145 -12.56 12.91 3.74
N LEU A 146 -11.89 12.53 2.63
CA LEU A 146 -12.29 11.41 1.78
C LEU A 146 -11.30 10.26 1.84
N SER A 147 -11.84 9.07 1.90
CA SER A 147 -11.10 7.80 1.88
C SER A 147 -11.69 6.84 0.83
N THR A 148 -10.95 5.79 0.53
CA THR A 148 -11.34 4.83 -0.52
C THR A 148 -12.68 4.18 -0.21
N TRP A 149 -12.94 3.84 1.06
CA TRP A 149 -14.18 3.19 1.45
C TRP A 149 -15.40 4.13 1.51
N ASP A 150 -15.23 5.45 1.32
CA ASP A 150 -16.36 6.35 1.08
C ASP A 150 -16.98 6.16 -0.31
N LEU A 151 -16.21 5.57 -1.24
CA LEU A 151 -16.65 5.21 -2.58
C LEU A 151 -16.93 3.71 -2.71
N VAL A 152 -16.14 2.86 -2.02
CA VAL A 152 -16.25 1.41 -2.12
C VAL A 152 -17.45 0.93 -1.32
N ARG A 153 -18.37 0.22 -1.98
CA ARG A 153 -19.52 -0.47 -1.38
C ARG A 153 -19.12 -1.84 -0.88
N ALA A 154 -18.37 -2.58 -1.71
CA ALA A 154 -17.90 -3.91 -1.40
C ALA A 154 -16.53 -4.19 -2.03
N ALA A 155 -15.79 -5.12 -1.45
CA ALA A 155 -14.59 -5.69 -2.05
C ALA A 155 -14.76 -7.20 -2.25
N GLU A 156 -14.31 -7.70 -3.39
CA GLU A 156 -14.28 -9.12 -3.69
C GLU A 156 -12.84 -9.59 -3.88
N GLY A 157 -12.63 -10.86 -3.61
CA GLY A 157 -11.31 -11.43 -3.84
C GLY A 157 -11.24 -12.93 -3.55
N ILE A 158 -10.02 -13.39 -3.51
CA ILE A 158 -9.67 -14.79 -3.25
C ILE A 158 -8.83 -14.83 -1.98
N THR A 159 -9.14 -15.72 -1.07
CA THR A 159 -8.32 -15.94 0.12
C THR A 159 -7.09 -16.79 -0.22
N TRP A 160 -6.09 -16.76 0.65
CA TRP A 160 -4.96 -17.69 0.51
C TRP A 160 -5.35 -19.16 0.70
N SER A 161 -6.56 -19.47 1.23
CA SER A 161 -7.17 -20.81 1.22
C SER A 161 -7.78 -21.19 -0.13
N GLY A 162 -8.03 -20.20 -1.01
CA GLY A 162 -8.58 -20.40 -2.35
C GLY A 162 -10.07 -20.10 -2.47
N ASP A 163 -10.71 -19.67 -1.37
CA ASP A 163 -12.12 -19.33 -1.34
C ASP A 163 -12.36 -17.96 -1.96
N ARG A 164 -13.43 -17.82 -2.72
CA ARG A 164 -13.90 -16.52 -3.18
C ARG A 164 -14.81 -15.92 -2.12
N ILE A 165 -14.49 -14.73 -1.68
CA ILE A 165 -15.30 -13.98 -0.72
C ILE A 165 -15.62 -12.58 -1.23
N ARG A 166 -16.74 -12.06 -0.77
CA ARG A 166 -17.18 -10.69 -0.91
C ARG A 166 -17.40 -10.14 0.50
N VAL A 167 -16.94 -8.94 0.75
CA VAL A 167 -17.11 -8.23 2.02
C VAL A 167 -17.74 -6.87 1.75
N GLU A 168 -18.78 -6.55 2.49
CA GLU A 168 -19.48 -5.27 2.40
C GLU A 168 -18.81 -4.23 3.32
N ARG A 169 -18.96 -2.94 2.97
CA ARG A 169 -18.43 -1.82 3.77
C ARG A 169 -18.85 -1.90 5.24
N ASP A 170 -20.13 -2.23 5.50
CA ASP A 170 -20.67 -2.26 6.84
C ASP A 170 -20.14 -3.44 7.66
N GLU A 171 -19.71 -4.52 7.01
CA GLU A 171 -19.09 -5.68 7.66
C GLU A 171 -17.65 -5.36 8.09
N VAL A 172 -16.85 -4.76 7.22
CA VAL A 172 -15.43 -4.48 7.50
C VAL A 172 -15.24 -3.24 8.38
N ARG A 173 -16.21 -2.33 8.41
CA ARG A 173 -16.15 -1.09 9.21
C ARG A 173 -14.80 -0.39 9.07
N PRO A 174 -14.48 0.12 7.89
CA PRO A 174 -13.17 0.68 7.62
C PRO A 174 -12.87 1.86 8.56
N ALA A 175 -11.60 2.01 8.94
CA ALA A 175 -11.16 3.07 9.82
C ALA A 175 -10.02 3.88 9.14
N TYR A 176 -9.59 4.96 9.80
CA TYR A 176 -8.48 5.79 9.31
C TYR A 176 -7.24 4.92 9.02
N ARG A 177 -6.83 4.86 7.75
CA ARG A 177 -5.71 4.04 7.23
C ARG A 177 -5.82 2.54 7.53
N ARG A 178 -7.04 2.03 7.60
CA ARG A 178 -7.33 0.60 7.79
C ARG A 178 -8.57 0.21 6.99
N GLY A 179 -8.44 -0.69 6.03
CA GLY A 179 -9.57 -1.28 5.32
C GLY A 179 -10.32 -2.34 6.14
N ASN A 180 -9.70 -2.84 7.22
CA ASN A 180 -10.22 -3.92 8.09
C ASN A 180 -10.67 -5.17 7.34
N LEU A 181 -10.03 -5.44 6.20
CA LEU A 181 -10.28 -6.64 5.41
C LEU A 181 -9.80 -7.90 6.16
N PRO A 182 -10.39 -9.08 5.87
CA PRO A 182 -9.79 -10.35 6.28
C PRO A 182 -8.31 -10.41 5.90
N HIS A 183 -7.48 -10.87 6.83
CA HIS A 183 -6.01 -10.80 6.70
C HIS A 183 -5.45 -11.61 5.52
N ASP A 184 -6.17 -12.65 5.11
CA ASP A 184 -5.82 -13.55 4.02
C ASP A 184 -6.48 -13.21 2.68
N LEU A 185 -7.28 -12.13 2.61
CA LEU A 185 -7.99 -11.71 1.40
C LEU A 185 -7.05 -11.01 0.41
N ILE A 186 -7.00 -11.56 -0.78
CA ILE A 186 -6.39 -10.95 -1.97
C ILE A 186 -7.50 -10.22 -2.72
N VAL A 187 -7.59 -8.91 -2.58
CA VAL A 187 -8.61 -8.11 -3.27
C VAL A 187 -8.39 -8.17 -4.78
N THR A 188 -9.39 -8.61 -5.52
CA THR A 188 -9.37 -8.66 -6.99
C THR A 188 -10.31 -7.64 -7.63
N ILE A 189 -11.41 -7.27 -6.98
CA ILE A 189 -12.40 -6.31 -7.45
C ILE A 189 -12.79 -5.39 -6.29
N ALA A 190 -12.95 -4.10 -6.58
CA ALA A 190 -13.68 -3.16 -5.75
C ALA A 190 -14.96 -2.74 -6.48
N GLU A 191 -16.10 -2.86 -5.82
CA GLU A 191 -17.38 -2.32 -6.27
C GLU A 191 -17.57 -0.94 -5.67
N CYS A 192 -17.70 0.07 -6.53
CA CYS A 192 -17.75 1.46 -6.13
C CYS A 192 -19.11 2.09 -6.48
N ASP A 193 -19.63 2.88 -5.53
CA ASP A 193 -20.79 3.74 -5.80
C ASP A 193 -20.43 4.84 -6.80
N LEU A 194 -21.24 5.03 -7.84
CA LEU A 194 -21.07 6.08 -8.82
C LEU A 194 -21.93 7.28 -8.45
N ARG A 195 -21.31 8.45 -8.46
CA ARG A 195 -21.99 9.74 -8.29
C ARG A 195 -21.70 10.58 -9.52
N GLY A 196 -22.75 11.05 -10.18
CA GLY A 196 -22.63 11.95 -11.32
C GLY A 196 -22.12 13.32 -10.89
N GLY A 197 -21.23 13.92 -11.70
CA GLY A 197 -20.69 15.26 -11.47
C GLY A 197 -20.22 15.90 -12.77
N ASP A 198 -19.79 17.15 -12.69
CA ASP A 198 -19.21 17.87 -13.82
C ASP A 198 -17.78 17.37 -14.10
N ALA A 199 -17.60 16.76 -15.27
CA ALA A 199 -16.31 16.22 -15.70
C ALA A 199 -15.19 17.27 -15.72
N ALA A 200 -15.48 18.52 -16.09
CA ALA A 200 -14.48 19.60 -16.11
C ALA A 200 -14.05 20.00 -14.70
N ALA A 201 -15.00 20.12 -13.77
CA ALA A 201 -14.72 20.41 -12.36
C ALA A 201 -13.94 19.26 -11.70
N ILE A 202 -14.32 18.01 -11.94
CA ILE A 202 -13.62 16.80 -11.44
C ILE A 202 -12.16 16.81 -11.93
N HIS A 203 -11.95 17.06 -13.22
CA HIS A 203 -10.61 17.12 -13.81
C HIS A 203 -9.78 18.28 -13.24
N ALA A 204 -10.38 19.45 -13.04
CA ALA A 204 -9.71 20.60 -12.44
C ALA A 204 -9.28 20.30 -11.01
N ARG A 205 -10.17 19.71 -10.21
CA ARG A 205 -9.87 19.32 -8.83
C ARG A 205 -8.78 18.24 -8.74
N ALA A 206 -8.80 17.24 -9.60
CA ALA A 206 -7.76 16.23 -9.65
C ALA A 206 -6.37 16.83 -9.95
N ARG A 207 -6.30 17.81 -10.87
CA ARG A 207 -5.05 18.54 -11.18
C ARG A 207 -4.56 19.37 -10.01
N GLU A 208 -5.44 20.07 -9.33
CA GLU A 208 -5.10 20.85 -8.13
C GLU A 208 -4.48 19.96 -7.04
N LEU A 209 -5.13 18.81 -6.73
CA LEU A 209 -4.63 17.86 -5.75
C LEU A 209 -3.25 17.28 -6.13
N ALA A 210 -3.06 16.95 -7.41
CA ALA A 210 -1.78 16.46 -7.91
C ALA A 210 -0.69 17.54 -7.86
N SER A 211 -1.02 18.81 -8.14
CA SER A 211 -0.08 19.93 -8.05
C SER A 211 0.33 20.21 -6.61
N SER A 212 -0.63 20.38 -5.70
CA SER A 212 -0.36 20.57 -4.26
C SER A 212 0.58 19.52 -3.67
N ARG A 213 0.50 18.29 -4.19
CA ARG A 213 1.39 17.23 -3.77
C ARG A 213 2.84 17.44 -4.23
N LYS A 214 3.05 17.97 -5.43
CA LYS A 214 4.41 18.28 -5.93
C LYS A 214 5.11 19.33 -5.08
N ASP A 215 4.35 20.28 -4.54
CA ASP A 215 4.88 21.39 -3.75
C ASP A 215 5.20 20.98 -2.32
N THR A 216 4.50 19.96 -1.80
CA THR A 216 4.57 19.58 -0.38
C THR A 216 5.28 18.26 -0.10
N GLN A 217 5.54 17.43 -1.11
CA GLN A 217 6.11 16.09 -0.94
C GLN A 217 7.43 15.93 -1.71
N PRO A 218 8.40 15.15 -1.19
CA PRO A 218 9.73 14.99 -1.79
C PRO A 218 9.74 14.04 -3.00
N LEU A 219 8.91 14.33 -4.03
CA LEU A 219 8.69 13.45 -5.19
C LEU A 219 9.93 13.25 -6.06
N ARG A 220 11.00 14.01 -5.82
CA ARG A 220 12.29 13.84 -6.51
C ARG A 220 12.96 12.51 -6.13
N TRP A 221 12.73 12.03 -4.91
CA TRP A 221 13.40 10.87 -4.39
C TRP A 221 12.44 9.68 -4.22
N PRO A 222 12.87 8.45 -4.44
CA PRO A 222 12.11 7.26 -4.09
C PRO A 222 11.71 7.26 -2.62
N SER A 223 10.44 6.97 -2.33
CA SER A 223 9.89 6.87 -0.97
C SER A 223 8.59 6.08 -0.98
N TRP A 224 8.09 5.68 0.18
CA TRP A 224 6.80 5.02 0.35
C TRP A 224 5.65 5.98 0.73
N GLY A 225 5.88 7.28 0.69
CA GLY A 225 4.91 8.27 1.18
C GLY A 225 5.07 8.54 2.69
N SER A 226 3.95 8.81 3.36
CA SER A 226 3.95 9.06 4.81
C SER A 226 4.42 7.84 5.61
N THR A 227 5.34 8.08 6.53
CA THR A 227 5.89 7.03 7.40
C THR A 227 4.96 6.69 8.55
N PHE A 228 4.36 7.72 9.17
CA PHE A 228 3.48 7.58 10.32
C PHE A 228 2.10 8.18 10.05
N LYS A 229 1.09 7.62 10.70
CA LYS A 229 -0.24 8.18 10.76
C LYS A 229 -0.24 9.48 11.57
N ASN A 230 -1.13 10.40 11.26
CA ASN A 230 -1.35 11.55 12.14
C ASN A 230 -1.97 11.06 13.45
N PRO A 231 -1.45 11.54 14.60
CA PRO A 231 -2.01 11.18 15.91
C PRO A 231 -3.47 11.66 16.04
N SER A 232 -4.28 10.90 16.77
CA SER A 232 -5.68 11.21 17.04
C SER A 232 -6.02 11.00 18.53
N GLY A 233 -7.12 11.61 19.00
CA GLY A 233 -7.61 11.45 20.37
C GLY A 233 -6.78 12.17 21.43
N ALA A 234 -6.77 11.64 22.66
CA ALA A 234 -6.13 12.25 23.85
C ALA A 234 -4.60 12.39 23.73
N SER A 235 -3.96 11.62 22.85
CA SER A 235 -2.53 11.70 22.55
C SER A 235 -2.21 12.74 21.46
N SER A 236 -3.23 13.44 20.93
CA SER A 236 -3.05 14.42 19.88
C SER A 236 -2.67 15.79 20.48
N THR A 237 -1.53 16.31 20.05
CA THR A 237 -1.11 17.69 20.35
C THR A 237 -1.77 18.71 19.41
N GLY A 238 -2.70 18.27 18.54
CA GLY A 238 -3.20 19.05 17.39
C GLY A 238 -2.20 19.12 16.23
N MET A 239 -1.01 18.54 16.39
CA MET A 239 0.04 18.51 15.35
C MET A 239 -0.04 17.25 14.50
N THR A 240 0.30 17.39 13.23
CA THR A 240 0.50 16.23 12.34
C THR A 240 1.78 15.47 12.70
N ALA A 241 1.90 14.22 12.29
CA ALA A 241 3.14 13.44 12.47
C ALA A 241 4.36 14.17 11.89
N GLY A 242 4.20 14.76 10.69
CA GLY A 242 5.27 15.56 10.07
C GLY A 242 5.70 16.75 10.91
N ALA A 243 4.74 17.49 11.49
CA ALA A 243 5.04 18.64 12.35
C ALA A 243 5.72 18.21 13.66
N LEU A 244 5.34 17.08 14.25
CA LEU A 244 6.00 16.51 15.44
C LEU A 244 7.45 16.14 15.16
N ILE A 245 7.72 15.44 14.05
CA ILE A 245 9.08 15.03 13.66
C ILE A 245 9.94 16.26 13.31
N ASP A 246 9.38 17.25 12.63
CA ASP A 246 10.04 18.52 12.30
C ASP A 246 10.43 19.28 13.58
N SER A 247 9.48 19.44 14.51
CA SER A 247 9.74 20.09 15.80
C SER A 247 10.75 19.35 16.66
N ALA A 248 10.87 18.03 16.49
CA ALA A 248 11.92 17.22 17.12
C ALA A 248 13.30 17.39 16.46
N GLY A 249 13.42 18.18 15.39
CA GLY A 249 14.69 18.55 14.75
C GLY A 249 15.25 17.47 13.82
N LEU A 250 14.39 16.59 13.27
CA LEU A 250 14.87 15.44 12.50
C LEU A 250 14.83 15.62 10.98
N LYS A 251 14.42 16.79 10.44
CA LYS A 251 14.62 17.04 9.01
C LYS A 251 16.09 16.90 8.63
N GLY A 252 16.37 16.19 7.54
CA GLY A 252 17.72 15.92 7.08
C GLY A 252 18.48 14.82 7.85
N TYR A 253 17.90 14.25 8.93
CA TYR A 253 18.53 13.12 9.63
C TYR A 253 18.73 11.95 8.66
N ARG A 254 19.96 11.42 8.63
CA ARG A 254 20.40 10.43 7.64
C ARG A 254 21.08 9.23 8.28
N VAL A 255 20.77 8.04 7.76
CA VAL A 255 21.49 6.80 8.04
C VAL A 255 21.78 6.11 6.71
N GLY A 256 23.04 5.86 6.40
CA GLY A 256 23.42 5.38 5.08
C GLY A 256 22.87 6.30 3.97
N ASP A 257 22.12 5.72 3.02
CA ASP A 257 21.42 6.48 1.97
C ASP A 257 19.93 6.67 2.25
N ALA A 258 19.42 6.32 3.43
CA ALA A 258 18.09 6.71 3.89
C ALA A 258 18.13 8.06 4.62
N ALA A 259 17.18 8.95 4.35
CA ALA A 259 17.10 10.24 5.02
C ALA A 259 15.65 10.66 5.29
N ILE A 260 15.42 11.31 6.46
CA ILE A 260 14.18 12.05 6.71
C ILE A 260 14.21 13.30 5.84
N SER A 261 13.19 13.49 5.00
CA SER A 261 13.14 14.55 4.02
C SER A 261 13.17 15.94 4.66
N GLU A 262 13.96 16.83 4.11
CA GLU A 262 14.00 18.24 4.50
C GLU A 262 12.70 19.00 4.13
N LEU A 263 12.02 18.55 3.04
CA LEU A 263 10.76 19.15 2.60
C LEU A 263 9.59 18.72 3.49
N HIS A 264 9.51 17.43 3.84
CA HIS A 264 8.38 16.89 4.63
C HIS A 264 8.89 15.82 5.59
N ALA A 265 8.95 16.13 6.89
CA ALA A 265 9.58 15.29 7.90
C ALA A 265 8.92 13.92 8.12
N ASN A 266 7.66 13.71 7.68
CA ASN A 266 7.00 12.39 7.73
C ASN A 266 7.36 11.49 6.53
N PHE A 267 8.35 11.85 5.72
CA PHE A 267 8.83 11.07 4.58
C PHE A 267 10.28 10.65 4.81
N VAL A 268 10.55 9.36 4.70
CA VAL A 268 11.90 8.83 4.56
C VAL A 268 12.15 8.59 3.08
N VAL A 269 13.23 9.12 2.57
CA VAL A 269 13.62 9.06 1.16
C VAL A 269 14.85 8.20 0.97
N ASN A 270 14.93 7.50 -0.16
CA ASN A 270 16.11 6.77 -0.60
C ASN A 270 16.93 7.68 -1.52
N LEU A 271 18.13 8.05 -1.09
CA LEU A 271 19.05 8.94 -1.83
C LEU A 271 19.86 8.21 -2.90
N GLY A 272 19.72 6.89 -3.00
CA GLY A 272 20.36 6.08 -4.04
C GLY A 272 20.43 4.60 -3.69
N ALA A 273 21.16 4.24 -2.66
CA ALA A 273 21.44 2.85 -2.25
C ALA A 273 21.02 2.54 -0.81
N ALA A 274 19.94 3.17 -0.31
CA ALA A 274 19.44 2.91 1.03
C ALA A 274 19.02 1.44 1.21
N SER A 275 19.46 0.83 2.32
CA SER A 275 18.98 -0.48 2.76
C SER A 275 17.69 -0.36 3.59
N ALA A 276 16.99 -1.48 3.77
CA ALA A 276 15.84 -1.53 4.67
C ALA A 276 16.24 -1.25 6.13
N ALA A 277 17.45 -1.64 6.53
CA ALA A 277 18.01 -1.34 7.85
C ALA A 277 18.24 0.16 8.05
N ASP A 278 18.83 0.86 7.06
CA ASP A 278 19.01 2.32 7.11
C ASP A 278 17.65 3.03 7.23
N ALA A 279 16.68 2.61 6.43
CA ALA A 279 15.34 3.16 6.43
C ALA A 279 14.63 2.94 7.78
N LEU A 280 14.74 1.74 8.35
CA LEU A 280 14.17 1.41 9.67
C LEU A 280 14.85 2.20 10.79
N ALA A 281 16.16 2.45 10.70
CA ALA A 281 16.88 3.30 11.65
C ALA A 281 16.36 4.74 11.64
N CYS A 282 16.05 5.32 10.45
CA CYS A 282 15.40 6.63 10.35
C CYS A 282 14.00 6.62 10.98
N ILE A 283 13.19 5.57 10.75
CA ILE A 283 11.86 5.38 11.36
C ILE A 283 11.98 5.34 12.88
N ARG A 284 12.93 4.54 13.42
CA ARG A 284 13.18 4.41 14.86
C ARG A 284 13.60 5.74 15.49
N ALA A 285 14.50 6.47 14.85
CA ALA A 285 14.95 7.77 15.33
C ALA A 285 13.78 8.77 15.41
N ALA A 286 12.93 8.84 14.39
CA ALA A 286 11.76 9.70 14.38
C ALA A 286 10.76 9.33 15.50
N TYR A 287 10.48 8.04 15.66
CA TYR A 287 9.61 7.53 16.73
C TYR A 287 10.11 7.93 18.11
N GLN A 288 11.40 7.65 18.40
CA GLN A 288 12.02 7.93 19.70
C GLN A 288 12.05 9.42 20.01
N ALA A 289 12.50 10.25 19.07
CA ALA A 289 12.59 11.70 19.28
C ALA A 289 11.21 12.35 19.54
N VAL A 290 10.17 11.91 18.82
CA VAL A 290 8.80 12.40 19.04
C VAL A 290 8.28 11.93 20.40
N ARG A 291 8.51 10.68 20.78
CA ARG A 291 8.09 10.15 22.07
C ARG A 291 8.79 10.90 23.21
N ASP A 292 10.10 11.11 23.11
CA ASP A 292 10.89 11.73 24.17
C ASP A 292 10.60 13.23 24.32
N ARG A 293 10.33 13.94 23.22
CA ARG A 293 10.04 15.39 23.23
C ARG A 293 8.58 15.72 23.51
N HIS A 294 7.65 14.93 23.00
CA HIS A 294 6.21 15.26 23.01
C HIS A 294 5.36 14.25 23.81
N GLY A 295 5.92 13.13 24.25
CA GLY A 295 5.16 12.05 24.89
C GLY A 295 4.20 11.33 23.93
N VAL A 296 4.29 11.57 22.61
CA VAL A 296 3.38 11.02 21.61
C VAL A 296 3.97 9.74 21.03
N ARG A 297 3.19 8.67 21.01
CA ARG A 297 3.51 7.42 20.30
C ARG A 297 2.98 7.48 18.88
N LEU A 298 3.89 7.51 17.90
CA LEU A 298 3.54 7.49 16.48
C LEU A 298 3.20 6.06 16.04
N GLU A 299 2.11 5.89 15.26
CA GLU A 299 1.76 4.62 14.65
C GLU A 299 2.27 4.61 13.19
N PRO A 300 3.03 3.58 12.74
CA PRO A 300 3.44 3.48 11.35
C PRO A 300 2.23 3.42 10.41
N GLU A 301 2.28 4.19 9.32
CA GLU A 301 1.39 4.06 8.16
C GLU A 301 1.98 3.12 7.12
N VAL A 302 3.29 3.15 6.95
CA VAL A 302 4.02 2.24 6.07
C VAL A 302 3.91 0.79 6.55
N ARG A 303 3.70 -0.13 5.61
CA ARG A 303 3.69 -1.57 5.89
C ARG A 303 5.13 -2.09 5.92
N LEU A 304 5.58 -2.50 7.11
CA LEU A 304 6.89 -3.08 7.33
C LEU A 304 6.81 -4.60 7.09
N ILE A 305 7.43 -5.08 6.01
CA ILE A 305 7.31 -6.48 5.56
C ILE A 305 8.62 -7.22 5.82
N GLY A 306 8.53 -8.35 6.52
CA GLY A 306 9.66 -9.28 6.74
C GLY A 306 10.67 -8.83 7.76
N PHE A 307 10.37 -7.83 8.58
CA PHE A 307 11.21 -7.46 9.72
C PHE A 307 10.92 -8.39 10.89
N PRO A 308 11.95 -8.87 11.60
CA PRO A 308 11.77 -9.67 12.80
C PRO A 308 11.18 -8.82 13.94
N PRO A 309 10.43 -9.44 14.89
CA PRO A 309 9.78 -8.71 15.98
C PRO A 309 10.74 -7.85 16.83
N GLU A 310 11.95 -8.32 17.05
CA GLU A 310 13.00 -7.59 17.80
C GLU A 310 13.37 -6.26 17.14
N ASP A 311 13.37 -6.18 15.83
CA ASP A 311 13.64 -4.95 15.10
C ASP A 311 12.50 -3.93 15.23
N LEU A 312 11.29 -4.40 15.49
CA LEU A 312 10.08 -3.60 15.65
C LEU A 312 9.68 -3.33 17.10
N ALA A 313 10.41 -3.89 18.08
CA ALA A 313 10.10 -3.79 19.52
C ALA A 313 9.96 -2.32 20.00
N PHE A 314 10.64 -1.37 19.36
CA PHE A 314 10.49 0.07 19.69
C PHE A 314 9.08 0.61 19.48
N LEU A 315 8.29 0.00 18.59
CA LEU A 315 6.90 0.39 18.30
C LEU A 315 5.92 -0.12 19.38
N GLU A 316 6.29 -1.16 20.14
CA GLU A 316 5.45 -1.75 21.18
C GLU A 316 5.47 -0.95 22.48
N GLY A 317 6.41 -0.01 22.63
CA GLY A 317 6.48 0.91 23.76
C GLY A 317 6.84 0.26 25.10
N ARG A 318 7.64 -0.81 25.09
CA ARG A 318 8.26 -1.38 26.31
C ARG A 318 9.52 -0.63 26.68
#